data_882c8904ec29611ce919973c20525e97
#
_entry.id   882c8904ec29611ce919973c20525e97
#
_cell.length_a   1.000
_cell.length_b   1.000
_cell.length_c   1.000
_cell.angle_alpha   90.00
_cell.angle_beta   90.00
_cell.angle_gamma   90.00
#
_symmetry.space_group_name_H-M   'P 1'
#
loop_
_entity.id
_entity.type
_entity.pdbx_description
1 polymer ?
#
loop_
_entity_poly.entity_id
_entity_poly.type
_entity_poly.pdbx_seq_one_letter_code
_entity_poly.pdbx_strand_id
1 'polypeptide(L)'
;DRQAVHDSLRNKGLFKPFTDASFQGYLEHGLVQKEDGVHLRYDPAIEVEIFRHTPSDAWRYRKPLKCPVAVITGETSDFLKRGTMHKLAKAQRVPLQIIPGGHMFPFEHPQSTAATVLEQVRAMVNVKVSA
;
A
#
# COMPACT_ATOMS: atom_id res chain seq x y z
N ASP A 1 18.08 16.72 13.18
CA ASP A 1 17.72 15.99 14.40
C ASP A 1 16.51 15.09 14.13
N ARG A 2 16.59 13.82 14.50
CA ARG A 2 15.52 12.82 14.29
C ARG A 2 14.24 13.16 15.04
N GLN A 3 14.31 13.76 16.23
CA GLN A 3 13.14 14.16 16.98
C GLN A 3 12.35 15.27 16.25
N ALA A 4 13.02 16.25 15.71
CA ALA A 4 12.38 17.30 14.92
C ALA A 4 11.69 16.73 13.66
N VAL A 5 12.31 15.73 13.00
CA VAL A 5 11.70 15.04 11.88
C VAL A 5 10.47 14.23 12.31
N HIS A 6 10.56 13.50 13.44
CA HIS A 6 9.43 12.79 14.02
C HIS A 6 8.24 13.74 14.23
N ASP A 7 8.44 14.84 14.93
CA ASP A 7 7.37 15.79 15.30
C ASP A 7 6.78 16.47 14.06
N SER A 8 7.62 16.78 13.07
CA SER A 8 7.19 17.34 11.80
C SER A 8 6.35 16.38 10.97
N LEU A 9 6.69 15.09 10.96
CA LEU A 9 6.00 14.10 10.11
C LEU A 9 4.76 13.52 10.77
N ARG A 10 4.76 13.29 12.09
CA ARG A 10 3.67 12.60 12.80
C ARG A 10 2.30 13.22 12.57
N ASN A 11 2.25 14.53 12.45
CA ASN A 11 1.00 15.29 12.27
C ASN A 11 0.60 15.49 10.80
N LYS A 12 1.42 15.08 9.83
CA LYS A 12 1.06 15.15 8.41
C LYS A 12 -0.02 14.13 8.07
N GLY A 13 -0.93 14.50 7.17
CA GLY A 13 -2.11 13.70 6.83
C GLY A 13 -1.80 12.24 6.45
N LEU A 14 -0.67 12.00 5.78
CA LEU A 14 -0.23 10.64 5.40
C LEU A 14 0.09 9.77 6.63
N PHE A 15 0.80 10.31 7.62
CA PHE A 15 1.34 9.56 8.76
C PHE A 15 0.42 9.56 9.98
N LYS A 16 -0.52 10.51 10.04
CA LYS A 16 -1.44 10.67 11.17
C LYS A 16 -2.22 9.38 11.51
N PRO A 17 -2.74 8.60 10.54
CA PRO A 17 -3.47 7.37 10.82
C PRO A 17 -2.58 6.14 11.07
N PHE A 18 -1.26 6.22 10.87
CA PHE A 18 -0.36 5.09 11.11
C PHE A 18 -0.36 4.68 12.59
N THR A 19 -0.27 3.39 12.86
CA THR A 19 0.07 2.94 14.22
C THR A 19 1.45 3.47 14.62
N ASP A 20 1.69 3.60 15.94
CA ASP A 20 3.00 4.06 16.42
C ASP A 20 4.13 3.13 15.96
N ALA A 21 3.90 1.81 15.96
CA ALA A 21 4.88 0.83 15.47
C ALA A 21 5.18 1.01 13.98
N SER A 22 4.15 1.23 13.16
CA SER A 22 4.33 1.47 11.72
C SER A 22 5.08 2.77 11.44
N PHE A 23 4.76 3.82 12.19
CA PHE A 23 5.43 5.10 12.05
C PHE A 23 6.87 5.03 12.53
N GLN A 24 7.15 4.35 13.64
CA GLN A 24 8.50 4.13 14.15
C GLN A 24 9.34 3.33 13.13
N GLY A 25 8.78 2.26 12.55
CA GLY A 25 9.43 1.51 11.47
C GLY A 25 9.77 2.38 10.26
N TYR A 26 8.89 3.31 9.87
CA TYR A 26 9.18 4.27 8.81
C TYR A 26 10.36 5.18 9.16
N LEU A 27 10.42 5.72 10.38
CA LEU A 27 11.52 6.58 10.83
C LEU A 27 12.85 5.83 10.90
N GLU A 28 12.83 4.58 11.30
CA GLU A 28 14.04 3.76 11.45
C GLU A 28 14.60 3.34 10.07
N HIS A 29 13.73 2.87 9.19
CA HIS A 29 14.13 2.24 7.93
C HIS A 29 14.03 3.18 6.73
N GLY A 30 13.18 4.19 6.77
CA GLY A 30 13.00 5.18 5.69
C GLY A 30 13.96 6.35 5.73
N LEU A 31 14.64 6.58 6.87
CA LEU A 31 15.54 7.70 7.07
C LEU A 31 16.99 7.23 7.33
N VAL A 32 17.94 8.09 6.97
CA VAL A 32 19.37 7.88 7.21
C VAL A 32 19.99 9.15 7.79
N GLN A 33 20.87 8.98 8.79
CA GLN A 33 21.66 10.08 9.33
C GLN A 33 22.89 10.32 8.43
N LYS A 34 23.13 11.56 8.03
CA LYS A 34 24.33 12.03 7.34
C LYS A 34 24.98 13.15 8.16
N GLU A 35 26.14 13.63 7.72
CA GLU A 35 26.90 14.71 8.39
C GLU A 35 26.10 16.01 8.48
N ASP A 36 25.34 16.33 7.43
CA ASP A 36 24.55 17.55 7.29
C ASP A 36 23.11 17.41 7.82
N GLY A 37 22.68 16.21 8.27
CA GLY A 37 21.36 16.02 8.85
C GLY A 37 20.71 14.66 8.60
N VAL A 38 19.39 14.63 8.75
CA VAL A 38 18.55 13.45 8.49
C VAL A 38 17.97 13.53 7.07
N HIS A 39 18.22 12.53 6.28
CA HIS A 39 17.77 12.43 4.89
C HIS A 39 16.84 11.23 4.66
N LEU A 40 16.10 11.24 3.57
CA LEU A 40 15.44 10.03 3.07
C LEU A 40 16.52 9.01 2.67
N ARG A 41 16.29 7.75 2.97
CA ARG A 41 17.21 6.66 2.63
C ARG A 41 17.27 6.44 1.12
N TYR A 42 16.15 6.58 0.42
CA TYR A 42 16.11 6.53 -1.04
C TYR A 42 16.23 7.95 -1.64
N ASP A 43 16.75 8.01 -2.85
CA ASP A 43 16.82 9.27 -3.60
C ASP A 43 15.41 9.67 -4.07
N PRO A 44 14.89 10.85 -3.70
CA PRO A 44 13.59 11.33 -4.17
C PRO A 44 13.47 11.42 -5.70
N ALA A 45 14.59 11.55 -6.43
CA ALA A 45 14.58 11.52 -7.88
C ALA A 45 14.04 10.20 -8.46
N ILE A 46 14.25 9.09 -7.76
CA ILE A 46 13.70 7.78 -8.15
C ILE A 46 12.17 7.81 -8.13
N GLU A 47 11.57 8.39 -7.10
CA GLU A 47 10.11 8.52 -7.00
C GLU A 47 9.55 9.41 -8.12
N VAL A 48 10.22 10.51 -8.41
CA VAL A 48 9.85 11.41 -9.52
C VAL A 48 9.85 10.65 -10.83
N GLU A 49 10.88 9.83 -11.10
CA GLU A 49 10.95 9.04 -12.34
C GLU A 49 9.86 7.94 -12.38
N ILE A 50 9.54 7.29 -11.27
CA ILE A 50 8.43 6.34 -11.19
C ILE A 50 7.11 7.02 -11.58
N PHE A 51 6.82 8.20 -11.04
CA PHE A 51 5.60 8.93 -11.37
C PHE A 51 5.57 9.42 -12.83
N ARG A 52 6.70 9.86 -13.37
CA ARG A 52 6.82 10.27 -14.79
C ARG A 52 6.53 9.12 -15.76
N HIS A 53 6.92 7.90 -15.38
CA HIS A 53 6.76 6.70 -16.22
C HIS A 53 5.53 5.86 -15.84
N THR A 54 4.66 6.34 -14.94
CA THR A 54 3.41 5.65 -14.62
C THR A 54 2.54 5.54 -15.87
N PRO A 55 2.17 4.31 -16.30
CA PRO A 55 1.39 4.13 -17.52
C PRO A 55 0.01 4.79 -17.41
N SER A 56 -0.26 5.77 -18.26
CA SER A 56 -1.59 6.39 -18.34
C SER A 56 -2.65 5.46 -18.96
N ASP A 57 -2.20 4.41 -19.63
CA ASP A 57 -3.01 3.45 -20.39
C ASP A 57 -3.10 2.05 -19.73
N ALA A 58 -2.78 1.95 -18.44
CA ALA A 58 -2.86 0.69 -17.68
C ALA A 58 -4.22 -0.03 -17.83
N TRP A 59 -5.28 0.72 -18.14
CA TRP A 59 -6.62 0.21 -18.44
C TRP A 59 -6.74 -0.57 -19.74
N ARG A 60 -5.74 -0.53 -20.63
CA ARG A 60 -5.67 -1.40 -21.81
C ARG A 60 -5.45 -2.86 -21.43
N TYR A 61 -4.81 -3.11 -20.28
CA TYR A 61 -4.50 -4.46 -19.79
C TYR A 61 -5.64 -5.03 -18.94
N ARG A 62 -6.86 -5.02 -19.49
CA ARG A 62 -8.08 -5.48 -18.77
C ARG A 62 -8.25 -7.00 -18.77
N LYS A 63 -7.35 -7.75 -19.39
CA LYS A 63 -7.43 -9.22 -19.38
C LYS A 63 -7.09 -9.74 -17.98
N PRO A 64 -7.82 -10.76 -17.48
CA PRO A 64 -7.45 -11.42 -16.24
C PRO A 64 -6.01 -11.94 -16.31
N LEU A 65 -5.29 -11.81 -15.23
CA LEU A 65 -3.95 -12.39 -15.10
C LEU A 65 -4.06 -13.92 -15.09
N LYS A 66 -3.00 -14.60 -15.56
CA LYS A 66 -2.91 -16.08 -15.58
C LYS A 66 -2.53 -16.67 -14.21
N CYS A 67 -2.36 -15.86 -13.19
CA CYS A 67 -2.10 -16.27 -11.82
C CYS A 67 -3.28 -15.92 -10.93
N PRO A 68 -3.43 -16.57 -9.76
CA PRO A 68 -4.41 -16.16 -8.75
C PRO A 68 -4.20 -14.71 -8.32
N VAL A 69 -5.29 -13.99 -8.13
CA VAL A 69 -5.30 -12.56 -7.78
C VAL A 69 -6.29 -12.32 -6.64
N ALA A 70 -5.92 -11.47 -5.70
CA ALA A 70 -6.85 -10.83 -4.78
C ALA A 70 -6.72 -9.32 -4.89
N VAL A 71 -7.83 -8.60 -4.76
CA VAL A 71 -7.86 -7.15 -4.74
C VAL A 71 -8.35 -6.69 -3.39
N ILE A 72 -7.51 -5.96 -2.66
CA ILE A 72 -7.78 -5.47 -1.30
C ILE A 72 -7.65 -3.95 -1.31
N THR A 73 -8.52 -3.25 -0.61
CA THR A 73 -8.47 -1.78 -0.47
C THR A 73 -8.98 -1.34 0.88
N GLY A 74 -8.52 -0.18 1.36
CA GLY A 74 -9.10 0.48 2.52
C GLY A 74 -10.44 1.14 2.20
N GLU A 75 -11.37 1.11 3.14
CA GLU A 75 -12.75 1.63 2.99
C GLU A 75 -12.82 3.13 2.70
N THR A 76 -11.86 3.91 3.21
CA THR A 76 -11.79 5.36 2.99
C THR A 76 -10.78 5.77 1.91
N SER A 77 -10.19 4.80 1.20
CA SER A 77 -9.23 5.05 0.13
C SER A 77 -9.87 5.81 -1.03
N ASP A 78 -9.18 6.82 -1.55
CA ASP A 78 -9.63 7.58 -2.72
C ASP A 78 -9.73 6.71 -3.99
N PHE A 79 -8.94 5.66 -4.10
CA PHE A 79 -9.06 4.70 -5.21
C PHE A 79 -10.36 3.90 -5.14
N LEU A 80 -10.86 3.61 -3.93
CA LEU A 80 -12.18 3.01 -3.76
C LEU A 80 -13.27 4.00 -4.14
N LYS A 81 -13.24 5.24 -3.59
CA LYS A 81 -14.22 6.30 -3.86
C LYS A 81 -14.34 6.62 -5.35
N ARG A 82 -13.23 6.64 -6.09
CA ARG A 82 -13.19 6.83 -7.55
C ARG A 82 -13.65 5.61 -8.34
N GLY A 83 -13.97 4.50 -7.70
CA GLY A 83 -14.36 3.25 -8.35
C GLY A 83 -13.23 2.49 -9.04
N THR A 84 -11.99 2.90 -8.86
CA THR A 84 -10.80 2.30 -9.47
C THR A 84 -10.64 0.84 -9.03
N MET A 85 -10.79 0.58 -7.73
CA MET A 85 -10.66 -0.78 -7.18
C MET A 85 -11.77 -1.71 -7.66
N HIS A 86 -13.01 -1.23 -7.79
CA HIS A 86 -14.13 -1.99 -8.36
C HIS A 86 -13.87 -2.38 -9.81
N LYS A 87 -13.34 -1.44 -10.63
CA LYS A 87 -12.97 -1.71 -12.03
C LYS A 87 -11.86 -2.76 -12.12
N LEU A 88 -10.86 -2.68 -11.24
CA LEU A 88 -9.77 -3.66 -11.19
C LEU A 88 -10.29 -5.04 -10.80
N ALA A 89 -11.04 -5.17 -9.72
CA ALA A 89 -11.60 -6.44 -9.27
C ALA A 89 -12.49 -7.07 -10.36
N LYS A 90 -13.34 -6.27 -11.00
CA LYS A 90 -14.16 -6.72 -12.14
C LYS A 90 -13.31 -7.21 -13.31
N ALA A 91 -12.24 -6.48 -13.67
CA ALA A 91 -11.34 -6.87 -14.75
C ALA A 91 -10.62 -8.19 -14.45
N GLN A 92 -10.26 -8.43 -13.21
CA GLN A 92 -9.62 -9.67 -12.75
C GLN A 92 -10.61 -10.79 -12.43
N ARG A 93 -11.92 -10.53 -12.46
CA ARG A 93 -13.02 -11.48 -12.14
C ARG A 93 -12.91 -12.04 -10.71
N VAL A 94 -12.52 -11.19 -9.77
CA VAL A 94 -12.40 -11.55 -8.34
C VAL A 94 -13.25 -10.62 -7.48
N PRO A 95 -13.63 -11.04 -6.27
CA PRO A 95 -14.26 -10.18 -5.29
C PRO A 95 -13.31 -9.06 -4.87
N LEU A 96 -13.87 -7.87 -4.56
CA LEU A 96 -13.15 -6.79 -3.92
C LEU A 96 -13.24 -6.96 -2.41
N GLN A 97 -12.08 -7.08 -1.76
CA GLN A 97 -11.98 -7.07 -0.30
C GLN A 97 -11.84 -5.63 0.19
N ILE A 98 -12.78 -5.18 1.01
CA ILE A 98 -12.74 -3.84 1.62
C ILE A 98 -12.48 -4.04 3.11
N ILE A 99 -11.42 -3.42 3.61
CA ILE A 99 -11.02 -3.51 5.01
C ILE A 99 -10.92 -2.11 5.62
N PRO A 100 -10.94 -1.95 6.95
CA PRO A 100 -10.78 -0.65 7.59
C PRO A 100 -9.53 0.07 7.15
N GLY A 101 -9.57 1.41 7.13
CA GLY A 101 -8.44 2.29 6.83
C GLY A 101 -8.51 3.01 5.51
N GLY A 102 -7.50 3.87 5.29
CA GLY A 102 -7.33 4.68 4.10
C GLY A 102 -6.53 3.99 3.00
N HIS A 103 -5.85 4.80 2.18
CA HIS A 103 -4.96 4.27 1.14
C HIS A 103 -3.76 3.52 1.73
N MET A 104 -3.31 3.95 2.90
CA MET A 104 -2.17 3.36 3.61
C MET A 104 -2.61 2.33 4.68
N PHE A 105 -3.75 1.69 4.49
CA PHE A 105 -4.33 0.72 5.43
C PHE A 105 -3.33 -0.33 5.99
N PRO A 106 -2.29 -0.79 5.26
CA PRO A 106 -1.31 -1.71 5.84
C PRO A 106 -0.52 -1.12 7.02
N PHE A 107 -0.36 0.19 7.07
CA PHE A 107 0.32 0.91 8.15
C PHE A 107 -0.65 1.42 9.22
N GLU A 108 -1.92 1.56 8.86
CA GLU A 108 -3.00 1.98 9.76
C GLU A 108 -3.55 0.79 10.57
N HIS A 109 -3.66 -0.37 9.92
CA HIS A 109 -4.22 -1.61 10.47
C HIS A 109 -3.37 -2.84 10.10
N PRO A 110 -2.08 -2.92 10.54
CA PRO A 110 -1.16 -3.96 10.09
C PRO A 110 -1.60 -5.38 10.42
N GLN A 111 -2.19 -5.61 11.60
CA GLN A 111 -2.61 -6.95 12.03
C GLN A 111 -3.78 -7.48 11.19
N SER A 112 -4.84 -6.67 11.02
CA SER A 112 -5.99 -7.08 10.21
C SER A 112 -5.63 -7.20 8.73
N THR A 113 -4.75 -6.34 8.22
CA THR A 113 -4.21 -6.45 6.87
C THR A 113 -3.46 -7.77 6.68
N ALA A 114 -2.55 -8.10 7.60
CA ALA A 114 -1.80 -9.35 7.55
C ALA A 114 -2.72 -10.58 7.60
N ALA A 115 -3.73 -10.56 8.47
CA ALA A 115 -4.72 -11.63 8.55
C ALA A 115 -5.49 -11.81 7.23
N THR A 116 -5.98 -10.72 6.65
CA THR A 116 -6.68 -10.75 5.35
C THR A 116 -5.79 -11.26 4.22
N VAL A 117 -4.55 -10.76 4.14
CA VAL A 117 -3.60 -11.22 3.11
C VAL A 117 -3.33 -12.72 3.26
N LEU A 118 -3.08 -13.19 4.49
CA LEU A 118 -2.82 -14.60 4.75
C LEU A 118 -4.01 -15.50 4.39
N GLU A 119 -5.22 -15.07 4.70
CA GLU A 119 -6.46 -15.76 4.29
C GLU A 119 -6.55 -15.89 2.77
N GLN A 120 -6.34 -14.80 2.03
CA GLN A 120 -6.39 -14.80 0.57
C GLN A 120 -5.30 -15.71 -0.03
N VAL A 121 -4.08 -15.67 0.49
CA VAL A 121 -2.99 -16.55 0.04
C VAL A 121 -3.33 -18.02 0.28
N ARG A 122 -3.85 -18.37 1.46
CA ARG A 122 -4.28 -19.75 1.77
C ARG A 122 -5.38 -20.23 0.83
N ALA A 123 -6.38 -19.40 0.57
CA ALA A 123 -7.44 -19.71 -0.39
C ALA A 123 -6.88 -20.00 -1.80
N MET A 124 -5.94 -19.19 -2.27
CA MET A 124 -5.30 -19.37 -3.58
C MET A 124 -4.45 -20.65 -3.67
N VAL A 125 -3.76 -21.02 -2.60
CA VAL A 125 -2.92 -22.25 -2.57
C VAL A 125 -3.81 -23.49 -2.55
N ASN A 126 -4.88 -23.49 -1.77
CA ASN A 126 -5.79 -24.64 -1.66
C ASN A 126 -6.54 -24.94 -2.97
N VAL A 127 -6.86 -23.91 -3.77
CA VAL A 127 -7.45 -24.12 -5.11
C VAL A 127 -6.53 -24.85 -6.06
N LYS A 128 -5.20 -24.72 -5.93
CA LYS A 128 -4.21 -25.42 -6.78
C LYS A 128 -4.02 -26.89 -6.41
N VAL A 129 -4.37 -27.29 -5.19
CA VAL A 129 -4.21 -28.69 -4.71
C VAL A 129 -5.39 -29.56 -5.11
N SER A 130 -6.52 -28.93 -5.47
CA SER A 130 -7.78 -29.61 -5.80
C SER A 130 -8.08 -29.73 -7.31
N ALA A 131 -7.17 -29.28 -8.16
CA ALA A 131 -7.27 -29.30 -9.62
C ALA A 131 -6.20 -30.17 -10.27
#